data_cd56325a60a95708f59e380a7aa34451
#
_entry.id   cd56325a60a95708f59e380a7aa34451
#
_cell.length_a   1.000
_cell.length_b   1.000
_cell.length_c   1.000
_cell.angle_alpha   90.00
_cell.angle_beta   90.00
_cell.angle_gamma   90.00
#
_symmetry.space_group_name_H-M   'P 1'
#
loop_
_entity.id
_entity.type
_entity.pdbx_description
1 polymer ?
#
loop_
_entity_poly.entity_id
_entity_poly.type
_entity_poly.pdbx_seq_one_letter_code
_entity_poly.pdbx_strand_id
1 'polypeptide(L)'
;MKKFSILIVLAISFHGFAKPKTKEVLAKLHVAKAYFQQKWPDVSAPIPRPDRIRPSNIWTRAVYYEGLMELYKIDPKAADMKYMLDWANFHQWNLRDGIKTRNADNQACGQIYLDLFDFQADSLRILPIKANVDLMVNSSKADDWSWIDCLQMSMPVFTRLGVRFSDNRYFEKMYDLYAFTKNKHAGSGLYDRTAGLWWRDKDFVPPYKEPNGENCYWSRGNGWVFAALVRTLELMPENAPHRAEYEQDFISLANALLPLQRKDGFWNVSLKDPTHFEGPEATGTSLFVYGMSWGVRNKLLPKKKFNQAILSGWGALSTCVHPNGFLGNVQGTGKEPKDSQPVSFTHVPDFEDFGTGCFLLAGVELIKYLN
;
A
#
# COMPACT_ATOMS: atom_id res chain seq x y z
N MET A 1 -19.49 -63.36 12.16
CA MET A 1 -19.05 -62.15 12.90
C MET A 1 -18.86 -61.04 11.87
N LYS A 2 -19.78 -60.08 11.78
CA LYS A 2 -19.71 -58.93 10.87
C LYS A 2 -18.94 -57.81 11.61
N LYS A 3 -17.77 -57.43 11.09
CA LYS A 3 -17.01 -56.25 11.61
C LYS A 3 -17.65 -54.98 11.07
N PHE A 4 -18.19 -54.17 11.98
CA PHE A 4 -18.64 -52.82 11.69
C PHE A 4 -17.40 -51.90 11.79
N SER A 5 -16.93 -51.34 10.68
CA SER A 5 -15.95 -50.25 10.68
C SER A 5 -16.68 -48.92 10.90
N ILE A 6 -16.44 -48.29 12.02
CA ILE A 6 -16.94 -46.94 12.30
C ILE A 6 -15.99 -45.95 11.62
N LEU A 7 -16.50 -45.28 10.58
CA LEU A 7 -15.81 -44.19 9.91
C LEU A 7 -16.00 -42.90 10.77
N ILE A 8 -15.02 -42.51 11.52
CA ILE A 8 -15.02 -41.22 12.24
C ILE A 8 -14.71 -40.14 11.21
N VAL A 9 -15.73 -39.42 10.75
CA VAL A 9 -15.57 -38.20 9.97
C VAL A 9 -15.20 -37.09 10.95
N LEU A 10 -13.90 -36.75 11.03
CA LEU A 10 -13.47 -35.53 11.70
C LEU A 10 -14.01 -34.34 10.89
N ALA A 11 -15.06 -33.72 11.38
CA ALA A 11 -15.51 -32.43 10.93
C ALA A 11 -14.45 -31.39 11.35
N ILE A 12 -13.56 -31.02 10.43
CA ILE A 12 -12.67 -29.86 10.60
C ILE A 12 -13.58 -28.62 10.54
N SER A 13 -13.97 -28.12 11.71
CA SER A 13 -14.67 -26.85 11.82
C SER A 13 -13.70 -25.74 11.37
N PHE A 14 -13.94 -25.21 10.18
CA PHE A 14 -13.32 -23.95 9.74
C PHE A 14 -13.86 -22.85 10.67
N HIS A 15 -13.09 -22.49 11.69
CA HIS A 15 -13.35 -21.30 12.46
C HIS A 15 -12.96 -20.10 11.57
N GLY A 16 -13.89 -19.63 10.77
CA GLY A 16 -13.74 -18.35 10.07
C GLY A 16 -13.59 -17.24 11.11
N PHE A 17 -12.70 -16.31 10.89
CA PHE A 17 -12.58 -15.12 11.73
C PHE A 17 -13.95 -14.43 11.83
N ALA A 18 -14.39 -14.13 13.05
CA ALA A 18 -15.64 -13.43 13.27
C ALA A 18 -15.57 -12.01 12.71
N LYS A 19 -16.72 -11.50 12.24
CA LYS A 19 -16.82 -10.09 11.80
C LYS A 19 -16.44 -9.17 12.97
N PRO A 20 -15.38 -8.36 12.88
CA PRO A 20 -14.96 -7.47 13.96
C PRO A 20 -15.97 -6.34 14.13
N LYS A 21 -16.07 -5.80 15.35
CA LYS A 21 -16.84 -4.57 15.60
C LYS A 21 -15.98 -3.37 15.20
N THR A 22 -16.59 -2.39 14.57
CA THR A 22 -15.93 -1.13 14.14
C THR A 22 -15.11 -0.49 15.27
N LYS A 23 -15.64 -0.45 16.50
CA LYS A 23 -14.93 0.09 17.68
C LYS A 23 -13.65 -0.69 18.05
N GLU A 24 -13.63 -2.00 17.82
CA GLU A 24 -12.47 -2.84 18.08
C GLU A 24 -11.36 -2.61 17.05
N VAL A 25 -11.77 -2.45 15.78
CA VAL A 25 -10.86 -2.05 14.71
C VAL A 25 -10.25 -0.68 15.03
N LEU A 26 -11.08 0.31 15.32
CA LEU A 26 -10.65 1.68 15.63
C LEU A 26 -9.70 1.74 16.83
N ALA A 27 -9.99 0.98 17.90
CA ALA A 27 -9.11 0.89 19.06
C ALA A 27 -7.71 0.39 18.69
N LYS A 28 -7.60 -0.64 17.84
CA LYS A 28 -6.29 -1.15 17.39
C LYS A 28 -5.53 -0.13 16.55
N LEU A 29 -6.23 0.63 15.68
CA LEU A 29 -5.60 1.70 14.89
C LEU A 29 -5.01 2.78 15.82
N HIS A 30 -5.76 3.19 16.84
CA HIS A 30 -5.28 4.19 17.81
C HIS A 30 -4.08 3.71 18.62
N VAL A 31 -4.06 2.45 19.02
CA VAL A 31 -2.93 1.88 19.79
C VAL A 31 -1.67 1.85 18.92
N ALA A 32 -1.76 1.39 17.66
CA ALA A 32 -0.63 1.38 16.73
C ALA A 32 -0.15 2.80 16.38
N LYS A 33 -1.08 3.73 16.14
CA LYS A 33 -0.78 5.15 15.93
C LYS A 33 -0.05 5.76 17.13
N ALA A 34 -0.57 5.54 18.34
CA ALA A 34 0.00 6.10 19.57
C ALA A 34 1.42 5.63 19.80
N TYR A 35 1.70 4.33 19.59
CA TYR A 35 3.05 3.78 19.66
C TYR A 35 4.01 4.51 18.72
N PHE A 36 3.60 4.69 17.46
CA PHE A 36 4.42 5.36 16.46
C PHE A 36 4.73 6.82 16.86
N GLN A 37 3.70 7.59 17.27
CA GLN A 37 3.87 8.99 17.66
C GLN A 37 4.68 9.15 18.97
N GLN A 38 4.62 8.19 19.88
CA GLN A 38 5.49 8.16 21.07
C GLN A 38 6.94 7.86 20.73
N LYS A 39 7.18 7.00 19.74
CA LYS A 39 8.53 6.68 19.24
C LYS A 39 9.14 7.84 18.47
N TRP A 40 8.33 8.60 17.75
CA TRP A 40 8.73 9.72 16.91
C TRP A 40 8.01 11.03 17.33
N PRO A 41 8.21 11.51 18.57
CA PRO A 41 7.53 12.73 19.04
C PRO A 41 8.02 13.97 18.32
N ASP A 42 9.28 13.98 17.90
CA ASP A 42 9.87 15.02 17.06
C ASP A 42 9.72 14.64 15.58
N VAL A 43 8.79 15.33 14.89
CA VAL A 43 8.52 15.11 13.47
C VAL A 43 9.70 15.48 12.56
N SER A 44 10.61 16.32 13.05
CA SER A 44 11.82 16.74 12.33
C SER A 44 12.93 15.69 12.37
N ALA A 45 12.83 14.75 13.31
CA ALA A 45 13.87 13.75 13.54
C ALA A 45 14.16 12.95 12.25
N PRO A 46 15.43 12.91 11.83
CA PRO A 46 15.80 12.12 10.65
C PRO A 46 15.70 10.64 10.95
N ILE A 47 15.55 9.84 9.88
CA ILE A 47 15.44 8.39 9.97
C ILE A 47 16.85 7.79 9.92
N PRO A 48 17.38 7.24 11.02
CA PRO A 48 18.69 6.61 11.03
C PRO A 48 18.66 5.27 10.28
N ARG A 49 19.71 5.01 9.51
CA ARG A 49 20.03 3.72 8.94
C ARG A 49 21.49 3.37 9.22
N PRO A 50 21.88 2.11 9.15
CA PRO A 50 23.27 1.71 9.38
C PRO A 50 24.28 2.41 8.47
N ASP A 51 23.87 2.74 7.24
CA ASP A 51 24.73 3.31 6.19
C ASP A 51 24.60 4.84 6.05
N ARG A 52 23.50 5.43 6.58
CA ARG A 52 23.20 6.86 6.38
C ARG A 52 22.07 7.37 7.26
N ILE A 53 21.96 8.69 7.34
CA ILE A 53 20.79 9.38 7.91
C ILE A 53 19.95 9.92 6.75
N ARG A 54 18.63 9.73 6.81
CA ARG A 54 17.69 10.22 5.80
C ARG A 54 16.72 11.24 6.41
N PRO A 55 16.37 12.30 5.67
CA PRO A 55 15.31 13.22 6.11
C PRO A 55 13.96 12.49 6.15
N SER A 56 13.05 12.98 7.01
CA SER A 56 11.77 12.30 7.24
C SER A 56 10.73 12.51 6.11
N ASN A 57 10.97 13.41 5.14
CA ASN A 57 10.10 13.55 3.94
C ASN A 57 10.42 12.53 2.85
N ILE A 58 10.58 11.28 3.24
CA ILE A 58 10.81 10.13 2.36
C ILE A 58 9.56 9.25 2.31
N TRP A 59 9.44 8.42 1.28
CA TRP A 59 8.27 7.58 1.00
C TRP A 59 7.82 6.75 2.22
N THR A 60 8.74 6.18 3.00
CA THR A 60 8.39 5.35 4.17
C THR A 60 7.57 6.12 5.19
N ARG A 61 8.02 7.33 5.54
CA ARG A 61 7.32 8.21 6.47
C ARG A 61 6.07 8.81 5.82
N ALA A 62 6.09 9.13 4.52
CA ALA A 62 4.92 9.62 3.79
C ALA A 62 3.76 8.62 3.84
N VAL A 63 4.01 7.32 3.67
CA VAL A 63 2.98 6.27 3.77
C VAL A 63 2.38 6.20 5.19
N TYR A 64 3.18 6.43 6.24
CA TYR A 64 2.61 6.56 7.59
C TYR A 64 1.60 7.72 7.66
N TYR A 65 1.97 8.88 7.14
CA TYR A 65 1.08 10.04 7.16
C TYR A 65 -0.15 9.85 6.26
N GLU A 66 -0.05 9.10 5.16
CA GLU A 66 -1.23 8.69 4.37
C GLU A 66 -2.23 7.90 5.23
N GLY A 67 -1.76 6.91 5.97
CA GLY A 67 -2.58 6.14 6.90
C GLY A 67 -3.16 6.98 8.03
N LEU A 68 -2.37 7.88 8.59
CA LEU A 68 -2.81 8.81 9.64
C LEU A 68 -3.89 9.77 9.14
N MET A 69 -3.76 10.29 7.92
CA MET A 69 -4.75 11.16 7.31
C MET A 69 -6.08 10.41 7.07
N GLU A 70 -6.04 9.19 6.59
CA GLU A 70 -7.27 8.40 6.42
C GLU A 70 -7.95 8.11 7.78
N LEU A 71 -7.18 7.85 8.83
CA LEU A 71 -7.71 7.72 10.19
C LEU A 71 -8.32 9.04 10.68
N TYR A 72 -7.65 10.16 10.45
CA TYR A 72 -8.15 11.48 10.79
C TYR A 72 -9.49 11.81 10.13
N LYS A 73 -9.68 11.41 8.86
CA LYS A 73 -10.93 11.63 8.13
C LYS A 73 -12.15 10.95 8.76
N ILE A 74 -11.95 9.81 9.46
CA ILE A 74 -13.07 9.07 10.08
C ILE A 74 -13.19 9.31 11.59
N ASP A 75 -12.10 9.71 12.26
CA ASP A 75 -12.07 10.01 13.71
C ASP A 75 -11.08 11.17 13.97
N PRO A 76 -11.48 12.41 13.68
CA PRO A 76 -10.61 13.58 13.74
C PRO A 76 -10.12 13.89 15.15
N LYS A 77 -8.80 14.01 15.33
CA LYS A 77 -8.14 14.48 16.54
C LYS A 77 -7.25 15.67 16.20
N ALA A 78 -7.42 16.77 16.92
CA ALA A 78 -6.62 17.98 16.69
C ALA A 78 -5.11 17.74 16.79
N ALA A 79 -4.70 16.83 17.68
CA ALA A 79 -3.29 16.43 17.83
C ALA A 79 -2.72 15.75 16.57
N ASP A 80 -3.52 14.93 15.87
CA ASP A 80 -3.09 14.27 14.64
C ASP A 80 -2.92 15.28 13.49
N MET A 81 -3.86 16.21 13.36
CA MET A 81 -3.73 17.30 12.38
C MET A 81 -2.49 18.16 12.66
N LYS A 82 -2.27 18.51 13.93
CA LYS A 82 -1.07 19.26 14.32
C LYS A 82 0.20 18.48 13.97
N TYR A 83 0.26 17.19 14.26
CA TYR A 83 1.42 16.33 13.99
C TYR A 83 1.75 16.28 12.48
N MET A 84 0.72 16.17 11.62
CA MET A 84 0.90 16.20 10.17
C MET A 84 1.36 17.57 9.66
N LEU A 85 0.77 18.65 10.19
CA LEU A 85 1.13 20.01 9.81
C LEU A 85 2.56 20.38 10.27
N ASP A 86 2.95 19.98 11.47
CA ASP A 86 4.30 20.24 11.99
C ASP A 86 5.37 19.58 11.09
N TRP A 87 5.12 18.33 10.65
CA TRP A 87 6.00 17.64 9.72
C TRP A 87 6.09 18.33 8.35
N ALA A 88 4.95 18.69 7.78
CA ALA A 88 4.91 19.34 6.48
C ALA A 88 5.57 20.73 6.51
N ASN A 89 5.32 21.52 7.59
CA ASN A 89 5.92 22.82 7.81
C ASN A 89 7.44 22.73 8.03
N PHE A 90 7.92 21.75 8.80
CA PHE A 90 9.35 21.52 8.98
C PHE A 90 10.06 21.30 7.64
N HIS A 91 9.47 20.53 6.74
CA HIS A 91 9.99 20.30 5.39
C HIS A 91 9.67 21.42 4.40
N GLN A 92 8.98 22.50 4.86
CA GLN A 92 8.59 23.62 4.00
C GLN A 92 7.82 23.14 2.75
N TRP A 93 7.07 22.05 2.87
CA TRP A 93 6.29 21.43 1.78
C TRP A 93 7.15 20.97 0.58
N ASN A 94 8.48 20.85 0.77
CA ASN A 94 9.43 20.47 -0.26
C ASN A 94 9.56 18.97 -0.41
N LEU A 95 9.89 18.53 -1.63
CA LEU A 95 10.35 17.18 -1.91
C LEU A 95 11.82 17.05 -1.42
N ARG A 96 12.20 15.85 -0.98
CA ARG A 96 13.55 15.57 -0.46
C ARG A 96 14.68 16.05 -1.39
N ASP A 97 14.58 15.72 -2.67
CA ASP A 97 15.62 16.03 -3.68
C ASP A 97 15.21 17.23 -4.56
N GLY A 98 14.27 18.06 -4.08
CA GLY A 98 13.80 19.27 -4.74
C GLY A 98 12.89 19.02 -5.95
N ILE A 99 12.47 20.12 -6.61
CA ILE A 99 11.45 20.09 -7.65
C ILE A 99 11.91 19.43 -8.97
N LYS A 100 13.21 19.27 -9.19
CA LYS A 100 13.72 18.67 -10.43
C LYS A 100 13.81 17.13 -10.39
N THR A 101 13.57 16.52 -9.23
CA THR A 101 13.59 15.07 -9.10
C THR A 101 12.51 14.42 -9.97
N ARG A 102 12.83 13.27 -10.56
CA ARG A 102 11.88 12.44 -11.29
C ARG A 102 11.64 11.10 -10.57
N ASN A 103 12.19 10.97 -9.37
CA ASN A 103 12.06 9.77 -8.56
C ASN A 103 10.73 9.81 -7.80
N ALA A 104 9.90 8.79 -7.99
CA ALA A 104 8.59 8.68 -7.37
C ALA A 104 8.62 8.64 -5.83
N ASP A 105 9.68 8.07 -5.23
CA ASP A 105 9.83 8.05 -3.76
C ASP A 105 9.87 9.47 -3.15
N ASN A 106 10.36 10.45 -3.92
CA ASN A 106 10.35 11.85 -3.51
C ASN A 106 8.98 12.51 -3.67
N GLN A 107 8.11 11.95 -4.54
CA GLN A 107 6.77 12.49 -4.79
C GLN A 107 5.76 11.99 -3.76
N ALA A 108 6.06 10.91 -3.05
CA ALA A 108 5.16 10.30 -2.06
C ALA A 108 4.65 11.30 -1.01
N CYS A 109 5.52 12.21 -0.51
CA CYS A 109 5.13 13.25 0.45
C CYS A 109 4.07 14.22 -0.14
N GLY A 110 4.00 14.35 -1.46
CA GLY A 110 3.00 15.16 -2.12
C GLY A 110 1.56 14.70 -1.88
N GLN A 111 1.34 13.42 -1.59
CA GLN A 111 0.01 12.92 -1.27
C GLN A 111 -0.54 13.59 -0.01
N ILE A 112 0.25 13.61 1.08
CA ILE A 112 -0.18 14.25 2.33
C ILE A 112 -0.19 15.78 2.21
N TYR A 113 0.70 16.39 1.43
CA TYR A 113 0.67 17.84 1.21
C TYR A 113 -0.63 18.27 0.52
N LEU A 114 -1.08 17.52 -0.48
CA LEU A 114 -2.35 17.75 -1.16
C LEU A 114 -3.56 17.48 -0.23
N ASP A 115 -3.51 16.45 0.61
CA ASP A 115 -4.53 16.19 1.63
C ASP A 115 -4.65 17.37 2.61
N LEU A 116 -3.55 17.87 3.15
CA LEU A 116 -3.52 19.00 4.08
C LEU A 116 -3.97 20.31 3.43
N PHE A 117 -3.67 20.48 2.14
CA PHE A 117 -4.18 21.61 1.36
C PHE A 117 -5.70 21.58 1.24
N ASP A 118 -6.32 20.41 1.06
CA ASP A 118 -7.76 20.27 0.94
C ASP A 118 -8.50 20.64 2.25
N PHE A 119 -7.86 20.46 3.42
CA PHE A 119 -8.40 20.91 4.71
C PHE A 119 -8.22 22.40 4.95
N GLN A 120 -7.11 22.98 4.49
CA GLN A 120 -6.81 24.39 4.65
C GLN A 120 -6.03 24.88 3.43
N ALA A 121 -6.74 25.49 2.50
CA ALA A 121 -6.22 25.98 1.25
C ALA A 121 -5.17 27.09 1.46
N ASP A 122 -3.92 26.75 1.17
CA ASP A 122 -2.78 27.67 1.07
C ASP A 122 -1.93 27.18 -0.11
N SER A 123 -1.89 27.97 -1.18
CA SER A 123 -1.21 27.60 -2.41
C SER A 123 0.28 27.25 -2.22
N LEU A 124 0.94 27.87 -1.23
CA LEU A 124 2.34 27.60 -0.91
C LEU A 124 2.57 26.12 -0.55
N ARG A 125 1.56 25.45 0.01
CA ARG A 125 1.66 24.06 0.46
C ARG A 125 1.82 23.06 -0.70
N ILE A 126 1.34 23.41 -1.88
CA ILE A 126 1.36 22.50 -3.03
C ILE A 126 2.26 22.99 -4.18
N LEU A 127 2.83 24.19 -4.08
CA LEU A 127 3.69 24.74 -5.13
C LEU A 127 4.87 23.82 -5.49
N PRO A 128 5.65 23.27 -4.53
CA PRO A 128 6.79 22.42 -4.88
C PRO A 128 6.37 21.12 -5.58
N ILE A 129 5.35 20.42 -5.07
CA ILE A 129 4.89 19.16 -5.69
C ILE A 129 4.23 19.42 -7.04
N LYS A 130 3.44 20.49 -7.17
CA LYS A 130 2.86 20.89 -8.46
C LYS A 130 3.94 21.21 -9.48
N ALA A 131 4.93 22.05 -9.13
CA ALA A 131 6.04 22.40 -10.01
C ALA A 131 6.83 21.16 -10.46
N ASN A 132 7.05 20.22 -9.55
CA ASN A 132 7.71 18.95 -9.87
C ASN A 132 6.91 18.14 -10.91
N VAL A 133 5.62 17.95 -10.69
CA VAL A 133 4.77 17.16 -11.60
C VAL A 133 4.57 17.89 -12.93
N ASP A 134 4.46 19.23 -12.92
CA ASP A 134 4.38 20.04 -14.15
C ASP A 134 5.61 19.83 -15.06
N LEU A 135 6.81 19.71 -14.48
CA LEU A 135 8.01 19.39 -15.26
C LEU A 135 7.91 18.01 -15.93
N MET A 136 7.25 17.05 -15.29
CA MET A 136 7.01 15.73 -15.89
C MET A 136 5.92 15.79 -16.96
N VAL A 137 4.81 16.47 -16.70
CA VAL A 137 3.70 16.65 -17.65
C VAL A 137 4.17 17.34 -18.94
N ASN A 138 5.03 18.33 -18.83
CA ASN A 138 5.56 19.06 -19.98
C ASN A 138 6.75 18.37 -20.67
N SER A 139 7.10 17.14 -20.27
CA SER A 139 8.20 16.35 -20.84
C SER A 139 7.66 15.19 -21.66
N SER A 140 8.27 14.86 -22.80
CA SER A 140 7.97 13.66 -23.57
C SER A 140 8.47 12.36 -22.91
N LYS A 141 9.35 12.45 -21.87
CA LYS A 141 9.90 11.30 -21.17
C LYS A 141 8.80 10.55 -20.40
N ALA A 142 8.67 9.23 -20.61
CA ALA A 142 7.64 8.39 -20.01
C ALA A 142 8.19 7.12 -19.32
N ASP A 143 9.51 7.01 -19.12
CA ASP A 143 10.20 5.84 -18.58
C ASP A 143 10.74 6.03 -17.15
N ASP A 144 10.19 7.01 -16.40
CA ASP A 144 10.66 7.32 -15.05
C ASP A 144 10.27 6.24 -14.02
N TRP A 145 9.16 5.52 -14.25
CA TRP A 145 8.66 4.51 -13.35
C TRP A 145 9.18 3.13 -13.72
N SER A 146 10.39 2.81 -13.26
CA SER A 146 11.10 1.58 -13.60
C SER A 146 10.93 0.44 -12.58
N TRP A 147 10.05 0.62 -11.59
CA TRP A 147 9.66 -0.37 -10.59
C TRP A 147 8.22 -0.12 -10.12
N ILE A 148 7.53 -1.18 -9.69
CA ILE A 148 6.09 -1.08 -9.45
C ILE A 148 5.70 -0.26 -8.22
N ASP A 149 6.58 -0.16 -7.22
CA ASP A 149 6.29 0.63 -6.00
C ASP A 149 6.07 2.11 -6.33
N CYS A 150 6.71 2.62 -7.39
CA CYS A 150 6.56 4.01 -7.84
C CYS A 150 5.11 4.38 -8.18
N LEU A 151 4.28 3.40 -8.54
CA LEU A 151 2.88 3.63 -8.84
C LEU A 151 2.15 4.20 -7.62
N GLN A 152 2.32 3.58 -6.43
CA GLN A 152 1.75 4.10 -5.18
C GLN A 152 2.34 5.45 -4.79
N MET A 153 3.64 5.63 -5.03
CA MET A 153 4.33 6.87 -4.62
C MET A 153 3.90 8.08 -5.43
N SER A 154 3.48 7.89 -6.69
CA SER A 154 3.30 8.99 -7.64
C SER A 154 1.90 9.10 -8.27
N MET A 155 1.25 8.01 -8.69
CA MET A 155 -0.06 8.08 -9.37
C MET A 155 -1.10 8.91 -8.61
N PRO A 156 -1.28 8.76 -7.28
CA PRO A 156 -2.27 9.55 -6.55
C PRO A 156 -1.99 11.06 -6.58
N VAL A 157 -0.72 11.46 -6.69
CA VAL A 157 -0.33 12.88 -6.80
C VAL A 157 -0.77 13.45 -8.16
N PHE A 158 -0.50 12.74 -9.26
CA PHE A 158 -0.96 13.14 -10.60
C PHE A 158 -2.48 13.23 -10.63
N THR A 159 -3.17 12.22 -10.09
CA THR A 159 -4.64 12.18 -10.04
C THR A 159 -5.19 13.41 -9.33
N ARG A 160 -4.68 13.74 -8.13
CA ARG A 160 -5.15 14.88 -7.34
C ARG A 160 -4.93 16.21 -8.05
N LEU A 161 -3.77 16.39 -8.67
CA LEU A 161 -3.48 17.60 -9.45
C LEU A 161 -4.40 17.71 -10.66
N GLY A 162 -4.62 16.61 -11.40
CA GLY A 162 -5.55 16.57 -12.53
C GLY A 162 -6.98 16.94 -12.15
N VAL A 163 -7.48 16.38 -11.05
CA VAL A 163 -8.81 16.71 -10.51
C VAL A 163 -8.86 18.18 -10.06
N ARG A 164 -7.88 18.61 -9.28
CA ARG A 164 -7.84 19.93 -8.68
C ARG A 164 -7.81 21.07 -9.69
N PHE A 165 -7.03 20.90 -10.74
CA PHE A 165 -6.85 21.91 -11.79
C PHE A 165 -7.75 21.67 -13.01
N SER A 166 -8.59 20.62 -12.98
CA SER A 166 -9.44 20.19 -14.12
C SER A 166 -8.63 20.07 -15.41
N ASP A 167 -7.44 19.47 -15.32
CA ASP A 167 -6.46 19.39 -16.41
C ASP A 167 -6.13 17.92 -16.73
N ASN A 168 -6.65 17.43 -17.85
CA ASN A 168 -6.46 16.06 -18.30
C ASN A 168 -5.00 15.71 -18.64
N ARG A 169 -4.11 16.70 -18.84
CA ARG A 169 -2.69 16.43 -19.14
C ARG A 169 -2.02 15.66 -18.00
N TYR A 170 -2.47 15.84 -16.75
CA TYR A 170 -1.97 15.04 -15.63
C TYR A 170 -2.38 13.57 -15.75
N PHE A 171 -3.63 13.29 -16.17
CA PHE A 171 -4.10 11.92 -16.37
C PHE A 171 -3.40 11.26 -17.55
N GLU A 172 -3.22 11.97 -18.66
CA GLU A 172 -2.51 11.44 -19.82
C GLU A 172 -1.06 11.13 -19.50
N LYS A 173 -0.35 12.04 -18.83
CA LYS A 173 1.04 11.79 -18.43
C LYS A 173 1.16 10.64 -17.43
N MET A 174 0.27 10.56 -16.46
CA MET A 174 0.20 9.45 -15.51
C MET A 174 0.01 8.12 -16.26
N TYR A 175 -0.87 8.10 -17.24
CA TYR A 175 -1.10 6.91 -18.06
C TYR A 175 0.12 6.54 -18.90
N ASP A 176 0.79 7.48 -19.53
CA ASP A 176 2.02 7.23 -20.30
C ASP A 176 3.09 6.51 -19.44
N LEU A 177 3.29 7.01 -18.21
CA LEU A 177 4.23 6.44 -17.26
C LEU A 177 3.78 5.04 -16.79
N TYR A 178 2.49 4.89 -16.45
CA TYR A 178 1.88 3.63 -16.06
C TYR A 178 1.95 2.58 -17.17
N ALA A 179 1.54 2.96 -18.38
CA ALA A 179 1.52 2.07 -19.53
C ALA A 179 2.95 1.64 -19.93
N PHE A 180 3.94 2.51 -19.79
CA PHE A 180 5.34 2.15 -19.98
C PHE A 180 5.78 1.08 -18.97
N THR A 181 5.53 1.30 -17.68
CA THR A 181 5.85 0.35 -16.61
C THR A 181 5.16 -0.99 -16.85
N LYS A 182 3.86 -0.95 -17.14
CA LYS A 182 3.01 -2.13 -17.36
C LYS A 182 3.42 -2.96 -18.56
N ASN A 183 3.71 -2.29 -19.70
CA ASN A 183 3.73 -2.95 -21.01
C ASN A 183 5.08 -2.91 -21.72
N LYS A 184 6.04 -2.05 -21.32
CA LYS A 184 7.26 -1.78 -22.10
C LYS A 184 8.55 -1.88 -21.30
N HIS A 185 8.52 -1.56 -19.98
CA HIS A 185 9.72 -1.62 -19.15
C HIS A 185 10.35 -3.02 -19.20
N ALA A 186 11.66 -3.11 -19.19
CA ALA A 186 12.40 -4.38 -19.33
C ALA A 186 12.10 -5.16 -20.65
N GLY A 187 11.59 -4.48 -21.69
CA GLY A 187 11.28 -5.08 -23.00
C GLY A 187 9.89 -5.71 -23.11
N SER A 188 9.29 -6.17 -22.02
CA SER A 188 7.97 -6.85 -22.01
C SER A 188 6.95 -6.23 -21.06
N GLY A 189 7.36 -5.23 -20.27
CA GLY A 189 6.59 -4.67 -19.16
C GLY A 189 6.76 -5.47 -17.87
N LEU A 190 6.23 -4.89 -16.79
CA LEU A 190 6.28 -5.52 -15.47
C LEU A 190 4.97 -6.22 -15.09
N TYR A 191 3.97 -6.25 -15.96
CA TYR A 191 2.70 -6.94 -15.71
C TYR A 191 2.65 -8.29 -16.42
N ASP A 192 2.56 -9.36 -15.63
CA ASP A 192 2.30 -10.70 -16.14
C ASP A 192 0.81 -10.90 -16.37
N ARG A 193 0.38 -10.82 -17.65
CA ARG A 193 -1.03 -10.98 -18.05
C ARG A 193 -1.57 -12.38 -17.74
N THR A 194 -0.70 -13.39 -17.71
CA THR A 194 -1.11 -14.78 -17.44
C THR A 194 -1.39 -15.00 -15.96
N ALA A 195 -0.52 -14.46 -15.10
CA ALA A 195 -0.66 -14.58 -13.66
C ALA A 195 -1.61 -13.51 -13.07
N GLY A 196 -1.82 -12.38 -13.74
CA GLY A 196 -2.52 -11.22 -13.22
C GLY A 196 -1.75 -10.51 -12.09
N LEU A 197 -0.45 -10.71 -12.02
CA LEU A 197 0.46 -10.22 -11.00
C LEU A 197 1.59 -9.39 -11.64
N TRP A 198 2.37 -8.71 -10.80
CA TRP A 198 3.42 -7.80 -11.26
C TRP A 198 4.79 -8.25 -10.75
N TRP A 199 5.78 -8.26 -11.64
CA TRP A 199 7.19 -8.30 -11.28
C TRP A 199 7.62 -6.96 -10.70
N ARG A 200 8.47 -6.97 -9.68
CA ARG A 200 8.86 -5.73 -8.99
C ARG A 200 9.59 -4.75 -9.89
N ASP A 201 10.58 -5.22 -10.64
CA ASP A 201 11.35 -4.46 -11.62
C ASP A 201 12.00 -5.41 -12.64
N LYS A 202 12.88 -4.88 -13.49
CA LYS A 202 13.57 -5.63 -14.54
C LYS A 202 14.42 -6.81 -14.05
N ASP A 203 14.84 -6.79 -12.78
CA ASP A 203 15.69 -7.84 -12.20
C ASP A 203 14.88 -9.12 -11.88
N PHE A 204 13.53 -9.00 -11.81
CA PHE A 204 12.61 -10.08 -11.43
C PHE A 204 11.74 -10.60 -12.57
N VAL A 205 11.82 -10.01 -13.76
CA VAL A 205 11.17 -10.61 -14.95
C VAL A 205 11.86 -11.92 -15.34
N PRO A 206 11.17 -12.84 -16.04
CA PRO A 206 11.84 -14.04 -16.56
C PRO A 206 13.15 -13.70 -17.31
N PRO A 207 14.23 -14.47 -17.11
CA PRO A 207 14.24 -15.85 -16.55
C PRO A 207 14.42 -15.97 -15.03
N TYR A 208 14.32 -14.86 -14.25
CA TYR A 208 14.41 -14.96 -12.79
C TYR A 208 13.31 -15.87 -12.23
N LYS A 209 13.68 -16.74 -11.26
CA LYS A 209 12.77 -17.73 -10.65
C LYS A 209 12.93 -17.77 -9.13
N GLU A 210 11.85 -18.08 -8.46
CA GLU A 210 11.83 -18.48 -7.05
C GLU A 210 12.43 -19.89 -6.88
N PRO A 211 12.81 -20.30 -5.66
CA PRO A 211 13.38 -21.64 -5.41
C PRO A 211 12.51 -22.80 -5.89
N ASN A 212 11.19 -22.65 -5.88
CA ASN A 212 10.26 -23.68 -6.39
C ASN A 212 10.09 -23.68 -7.92
N GLY A 213 10.80 -22.81 -8.65
CA GLY A 213 10.72 -22.68 -10.10
C GLY A 213 9.63 -21.75 -10.62
N GLU A 214 8.78 -21.19 -9.76
CA GLU A 214 7.77 -20.18 -10.13
C GLU A 214 8.40 -18.81 -10.42
N ASN A 215 7.65 -17.92 -11.07
CA ASN A 215 8.05 -16.52 -11.21
C ASN A 215 7.99 -15.79 -9.86
N CYS A 216 8.87 -14.83 -9.65
CA CYS A 216 8.92 -14.04 -8.41
C CYS A 216 7.88 -12.91 -8.43
N TYR A 217 6.89 -13.00 -7.56
CA TYR A 217 5.92 -11.94 -7.32
C TYR A 217 5.93 -11.55 -5.85
N TRP A 218 6.60 -10.44 -5.56
CA TRP A 218 6.72 -9.94 -4.20
C TRP A 218 5.40 -9.37 -3.69
N SER A 219 4.97 -9.82 -2.51
CA SER A 219 3.68 -9.48 -1.91
C SER A 219 3.49 -7.97 -1.75
N ARG A 220 4.38 -7.29 -1.03
CA ARG A 220 4.28 -5.83 -0.82
C ARG A 220 4.36 -5.05 -2.13
N GLY A 221 5.17 -5.48 -3.10
CA GLY A 221 5.23 -4.83 -4.41
C GLY A 221 3.87 -4.85 -5.12
N ASN A 222 3.21 -6.02 -5.18
CA ASN A 222 1.84 -6.14 -5.72
C ASN A 222 0.83 -5.37 -4.86
N GLY A 223 1.05 -5.28 -3.56
CA GLY A 223 0.27 -4.45 -2.65
C GLY A 223 0.34 -2.97 -2.99
N TRP A 224 1.52 -2.46 -3.35
CA TRP A 224 1.68 -1.07 -3.79
C TRP A 224 0.91 -0.78 -5.08
N VAL A 225 0.96 -1.67 -6.07
CA VAL A 225 0.14 -1.53 -7.29
C VAL A 225 -1.34 -1.47 -6.93
N PHE A 226 -1.80 -2.37 -6.06
CA PHE A 226 -3.19 -2.44 -5.65
C PHE A 226 -3.64 -1.15 -4.94
N ALA A 227 -2.84 -0.64 -4.02
CA ALA A 227 -3.10 0.62 -3.32
C ALA A 227 -3.07 1.84 -4.27
N ALA A 228 -2.14 1.87 -5.23
CA ALA A 228 -2.08 2.91 -6.24
C ALA A 228 -3.38 3.00 -7.05
N LEU A 229 -3.89 1.84 -7.49
CA LEU A 229 -5.16 1.77 -8.23
C LEU A 229 -6.34 2.22 -7.37
N VAL A 230 -6.41 1.82 -6.09
CA VAL A 230 -7.43 2.31 -5.15
C VAL A 230 -7.40 3.83 -5.05
N ARG A 231 -6.23 4.40 -4.69
CA ARG A 231 -6.11 5.85 -4.44
C ARG A 231 -6.34 6.69 -5.69
N THR A 232 -6.00 6.13 -6.85
CA THR A 232 -6.28 6.75 -8.15
C THR A 232 -7.79 6.72 -8.45
N LEU A 233 -8.41 5.55 -8.40
CA LEU A 233 -9.81 5.36 -8.75
C LEU A 233 -10.77 6.03 -7.76
N GLU A 234 -10.40 6.15 -6.48
CA GLU A 234 -11.20 6.87 -5.46
C GLU A 234 -11.40 8.35 -5.80
N LEU A 235 -10.41 8.97 -6.44
CA LEU A 235 -10.40 10.40 -6.72
C LEU A 235 -10.71 10.73 -8.18
N MET A 236 -10.42 9.81 -9.10
CA MET A 236 -10.52 10.04 -10.53
C MET A 236 -11.99 10.16 -10.96
N PRO A 237 -12.39 11.17 -11.74
CA PRO A 237 -13.75 11.27 -12.27
C PRO A 237 -14.14 10.02 -13.10
N GLU A 238 -15.42 9.66 -13.09
CA GLU A 238 -15.92 8.47 -13.84
C GLU A 238 -15.62 8.54 -15.34
N ASN A 239 -15.66 9.75 -15.92
CA ASN A 239 -15.38 9.99 -17.34
C ASN A 239 -13.92 10.36 -17.62
N ALA A 240 -13.03 10.22 -16.66
CA ALA A 240 -11.61 10.54 -16.86
C ALA A 240 -10.94 9.55 -17.82
N PRO A 241 -9.94 10.02 -18.60
CA PRO A 241 -9.20 9.15 -19.53
C PRO A 241 -8.59 7.94 -18.81
N HIS A 242 -8.61 6.79 -19.48
CA HIS A 242 -7.97 5.53 -19.03
C HIS A 242 -8.55 4.90 -17.75
N ARG A 243 -9.56 5.49 -17.10
CA ARG A 243 -10.17 4.95 -15.88
C ARG A 243 -10.60 3.49 -16.02
N ALA A 244 -11.23 3.11 -17.14
CA ALA A 244 -11.69 1.76 -17.38
C ALA A 244 -10.54 0.72 -17.38
N GLU A 245 -9.35 1.07 -17.86
CA GLU A 245 -8.19 0.19 -17.81
C GLU A 245 -7.70 0.01 -16.37
N TYR A 246 -7.63 1.08 -15.57
CA TYR A 246 -7.28 0.97 -14.15
C TYR A 246 -8.28 0.10 -13.36
N GLU A 247 -9.58 0.22 -13.64
CA GLU A 247 -10.60 -0.64 -13.03
C GLU A 247 -10.40 -2.11 -13.42
N GLN A 248 -10.14 -2.39 -14.68
CA GLN A 248 -9.87 -3.75 -15.16
C GLN A 248 -8.61 -4.34 -14.52
N ASP A 249 -7.54 -3.56 -14.42
CA ASP A 249 -6.29 -3.98 -13.79
C ASP A 249 -6.46 -4.22 -12.28
N PHE A 250 -7.24 -3.38 -11.60
CA PHE A 250 -7.63 -3.56 -10.20
C PHE A 250 -8.39 -4.88 -10.00
N ILE A 251 -9.40 -5.14 -10.82
CA ILE A 251 -10.20 -6.37 -10.75
C ILE A 251 -9.34 -7.60 -11.04
N SER A 252 -8.45 -7.53 -12.03
CA SER A 252 -7.55 -8.61 -12.41
C SER A 252 -6.60 -8.95 -11.27
N LEU A 253 -5.96 -7.94 -10.67
CA LEU A 253 -5.05 -8.12 -9.54
C LEU A 253 -5.78 -8.68 -8.31
N ALA A 254 -6.96 -8.17 -7.97
CA ALA A 254 -7.77 -8.70 -6.86
C ALA A 254 -8.08 -10.19 -7.04
N ASN A 255 -8.46 -10.60 -8.26
CA ASN A 255 -8.76 -12.00 -8.58
C ASN A 255 -7.52 -12.89 -8.53
N ALA A 256 -6.35 -12.39 -8.92
CA ALA A 256 -5.09 -13.13 -8.84
C ALA A 256 -4.61 -13.31 -7.39
N LEU A 257 -4.82 -12.31 -6.54
CA LEU A 257 -4.42 -12.34 -5.13
C LEU A 257 -5.29 -13.24 -4.26
N LEU A 258 -6.58 -13.34 -4.56
CA LEU A 258 -7.55 -14.04 -3.71
C LEU A 258 -7.16 -15.50 -3.41
N PRO A 259 -6.81 -16.36 -4.41
CA PRO A 259 -6.45 -17.76 -4.16
C PRO A 259 -5.09 -17.94 -3.47
N LEU A 260 -4.30 -16.88 -3.32
CA LEU A 260 -2.96 -16.92 -2.72
C LEU A 260 -2.98 -16.61 -1.22
N GLN A 261 -4.17 -16.33 -0.66
CA GLN A 261 -4.31 -16.14 0.77
C GLN A 261 -4.07 -17.46 1.52
N ARG A 262 -3.24 -17.40 2.54
CA ARG A 262 -2.95 -18.53 3.45
C ARG A 262 -4.15 -18.82 4.35
N LYS A 263 -4.18 -20.03 4.91
CA LYS A 263 -5.23 -20.45 5.85
C LYS A 263 -5.27 -19.63 7.13
N ASP A 264 -4.13 -19.04 7.54
CA ASP A 264 -4.02 -18.16 8.70
C ASP A 264 -4.45 -16.70 8.41
N GLY A 265 -4.86 -16.41 7.18
CA GLY A 265 -5.37 -15.11 6.75
C GLY A 265 -4.31 -14.17 6.16
N PHE A 266 -3.03 -14.46 6.31
CA PHE A 266 -1.95 -13.70 5.69
C PHE A 266 -1.75 -14.05 4.20
N TRP A 267 -0.98 -13.24 3.51
CA TRP A 267 -0.31 -13.60 2.26
C TRP A 267 1.18 -13.74 2.52
N ASN A 268 1.80 -14.72 1.86
CA ASN A 268 3.23 -14.93 2.00
C ASN A 268 4.04 -13.81 1.31
N VAL A 269 5.28 -13.57 1.73
CA VAL A 269 6.16 -12.56 1.09
C VAL A 269 6.40 -12.86 -0.39
N SER A 270 6.59 -14.13 -0.75
CA SER A 270 6.54 -14.62 -2.12
C SER A 270 5.14 -15.16 -2.42
N LEU A 271 4.44 -14.56 -3.38
CA LEU A 271 3.04 -14.91 -3.66
C LEU A 271 2.89 -16.29 -4.33
N LYS A 272 3.90 -16.77 -5.05
CA LYS A 272 3.85 -18.04 -5.79
C LYS A 272 4.77 -19.12 -5.21
N ASP A 273 5.63 -18.76 -4.26
CA ASP A 273 6.40 -19.73 -3.50
C ASP A 273 6.05 -19.66 -2.01
N PRO A 274 5.07 -20.44 -1.55
CA PRO A 274 4.62 -20.41 -0.16
C PRO A 274 5.68 -20.93 0.83
N THR A 275 6.76 -21.56 0.35
CA THR A 275 7.85 -22.09 1.18
C THR A 275 9.04 -21.13 1.27
N HIS A 276 9.12 -20.14 0.37
CA HIS A 276 10.18 -19.15 0.38
C HIS A 276 9.88 -18.06 1.40
N PHE A 277 10.60 -18.09 2.53
CA PHE A 277 10.37 -17.25 3.70
C PHE A 277 8.91 -17.32 4.19
N GLU A 278 8.44 -18.55 4.42
CA GLU A 278 7.11 -18.82 4.95
C GLU A 278 6.88 -18.09 6.27
N GLY A 279 5.76 -17.40 6.38
CA GLY A 279 5.36 -16.75 7.64
C GLY A 279 4.41 -15.59 7.46
N PRO A 280 3.97 -15.02 8.60
CA PRO A 280 3.16 -13.81 8.60
C PRO A 280 3.95 -12.63 8.01
N GLU A 281 3.30 -11.86 7.13
CA GLU A 281 3.83 -10.58 6.65
C GLU A 281 2.71 -9.53 6.64
N ALA A 282 2.92 -8.44 7.37
CA ALA A 282 1.86 -7.49 7.66
C ALA A 282 1.62 -6.49 6.52
N THR A 283 2.64 -6.11 5.75
CA THR A 283 2.52 -4.97 4.80
C THR A 283 1.75 -5.34 3.54
N GLY A 284 2.12 -6.41 2.84
CA GLY A 284 1.37 -6.90 1.69
C GLY A 284 -0.06 -7.28 2.09
N THR A 285 -0.22 -8.00 3.22
CA THR A 285 -1.53 -8.36 3.76
C THR A 285 -2.40 -7.13 4.03
N SER A 286 -1.84 -6.05 4.61
CA SER A 286 -2.57 -4.80 4.84
C SER A 286 -3.07 -4.17 3.55
N LEU A 287 -2.20 -4.08 2.54
CA LEU A 287 -2.55 -3.47 1.26
C LEU A 287 -3.60 -4.31 0.49
N PHE A 288 -3.59 -5.64 0.65
CA PHE A 288 -4.61 -6.50 0.05
C PHE A 288 -5.96 -6.37 0.75
N VAL A 289 -5.97 -6.31 2.09
CA VAL A 289 -7.20 -6.03 2.86
C VAL A 289 -7.75 -4.66 2.50
N TYR A 290 -6.90 -3.64 2.40
CA TYR A 290 -7.26 -2.29 1.97
C TYR A 290 -7.94 -2.30 0.60
N GLY A 291 -7.28 -2.85 -0.42
CA GLY A 291 -7.80 -2.85 -1.77
C GLY A 291 -9.06 -3.69 -1.93
N MET A 292 -9.12 -4.89 -1.33
CA MET A 292 -10.31 -5.74 -1.42
C MET A 292 -11.52 -5.11 -0.72
N SER A 293 -11.32 -4.47 0.45
CA SER A 293 -12.38 -3.76 1.18
C SER A 293 -12.94 -2.61 0.35
N TRP A 294 -12.06 -1.80 -0.24
CA TRP A 294 -12.43 -0.71 -1.12
C TRP A 294 -13.18 -1.19 -2.37
N GLY A 295 -12.66 -2.23 -3.02
CA GLY A 295 -13.27 -2.77 -4.23
C GLY A 295 -14.67 -3.32 -4.02
N VAL A 296 -14.93 -3.97 -2.86
CA VAL A 296 -16.27 -4.44 -2.51
C VAL A 296 -17.20 -3.26 -2.19
N ARG A 297 -16.74 -2.27 -1.44
CA ARG A 297 -17.50 -1.06 -1.09
C ARG A 297 -17.92 -0.29 -2.35
N ASN A 298 -17.02 -0.18 -3.32
CA ASN A 298 -17.26 0.50 -4.58
C ASN A 298 -17.88 -0.39 -5.68
N LYS A 299 -18.33 -1.61 -5.34
CA LYS A 299 -19.03 -2.53 -6.24
C LYS A 299 -18.21 -3.04 -7.44
N LEU A 300 -16.89 -2.85 -7.43
CA LEU A 300 -15.97 -3.43 -8.42
C LEU A 300 -15.72 -4.93 -8.14
N LEU A 301 -15.82 -5.34 -6.88
CA LEU A 301 -15.61 -6.72 -6.45
C LEU A 301 -16.88 -7.29 -5.81
N PRO A 302 -17.30 -8.53 -6.14
CA PRO A 302 -18.49 -9.15 -5.56
C PRO A 302 -18.25 -9.53 -4.10
N LYS A 303 -19.05 -8.97 -3.18
CA LYS A 303 -18.94 -9.20 -1.72
C LYS A 303 -18.90 -10.67 -1.36
N LYS A 304 -19.76 -11.51 -1.96
CA LYS A 304 -19.84 -12.95 -1.69
C LYS A 304 -18.49 -13.64 -1.90
N LYS A 305 -17.69 -13.18 -2.87
CA LYS A 305 -16.39 -13.78 -3.22
C LYS A 305 -15.27 -13.31 -2.30
N PHE A 306 -15.24 -12.04 -1.92
CA PHE A 306 -14.09 -11.40 -1.24
C PHE A 306 -14.27 -11.23 0.27
N ASN A 307 -15.51 -11.27 0.81
CA ASN A 307 -15.77 -11.01 2.22
C ASN A 307 -14.93 -11.86 3.17
N GLN A 308 -14.81 -13.18 2.90
CA GLN A 308 -14.05 -14.07 3.78
C GLN A 308 -12.56 -13.68 3.80
N ALA A 309 -11.98 -13.38 2.65
CA ALA A 309 -10.57 -12.99 2.56
C ALA A 309 -10.29 -11.67 3.31
N ILE A 310 -11.20 -10.69 3.18
CA ILE A 310 -11.10 -9.41 3.92
C ILE A 310 -11.11 -9.66 5.43
N LEU A 311 -12.10 -10.43 5.93
CA LEU A 311 -12.24 -10.67 7.37
C LEU A 311 -11.09 -11.52 7.93
N SER A 312 -10.65 -12.55 7.20
CA SER A 312 -9.51 -13.38 7.59
C SER A 312 -8.21 -12.57 7.60
N GLY A 313 -7.98 -11.74 6.56
CA GLY A 313 -6.80 -10.88 6.49
C GLY A 313 -6.75 -9.87 7.64
N TRP A 314 -7.87 -9.23 7.97
CA TRP A 314 -7.93 -8.35 9.13
C TRP A 314 -7.74 -9.10 10.45
N GLY A 315 -8.34 -10.29 10.60
CA GLY A 315 -8.12 -11.14 11.77
C GLY A 315 -6.64 -11.42 11.99
N ALA A 316 -5.94 -11.80 10.93
CA ALA A 316 -4.49 -12.02 10.93
C ALA A 316 -3.70 -10.74 11.31
N LEU A 317 -3.96 -9.62 10.65
CA LEU A 317 -3.33 -8.32 10.93
C LEU A 317 -3.53 -7.88 12.39
N SER A 318 -4.71 -8.15 12.96
CA SER A 318 -5.01 -7.84 14.34
C SER A 318 -4.07 -8.52 15.35
N THR A 319 -3.50 -9.67 14.99
CA THR A 319 -2.53 -10.40 15.82
C THR A 319 -1.13 -9.81 15.76
N CYS A 320 -0.83 -8.96 14.75
CA CYS A 320 0.47 -8.30 14.62
C CYS A 320 0.64 -7.12 15.60
N VAL A 321 -0.45 -6.59 16.17
CA VAL A 321 -0.40 -5.44 17.08
C VAL A 321 -0.14 -5.91 18.49
N HIS A 322 1.00 -5.53 19.06
CA HIS A 322 1.37 -5.79 20.44
C HIS A 322 0.52 -4.97 21.43
N PRO A 323 0.47 -5.35 22.71
CA PRO A 323 -0.26 -4.58 23.73
C PRO A 323 0.18 -3.11 23.85
N ASN A 324 1.46 -2.81 23.60
CA ASN A 324 2.00 -1.45 23.60
C ASN A 324 1.80 -0.71 22.26
N GLY A 325 1.22 -1.36 21.27
CA GLY A 325 0.97 -0.78 19.95
C GLY A 325 2.05 -1.01 18.90
N PHE A 326 3.18 -1.62 19.22
CA PHE A 326 4.17 -2.03 18.22
C PHE A 326 3.52 -2.96 17.20
N LEU A 327 3.75 -2.70 15.91
CA LEU A 327 3.27 -3.55 14.82
C LEU A 327 4.39 -4.53 14.41
N GLY A 328 4.21 -5.80 14.76
CA GLY A 328 5.11 -6.88 14.37
C GLY A 328 4.87 -7.40 12.96
N ASN A 329 5.69 -8.35 12.55
CA ASN A 329 5.64 -9.03 11.25
C ASN A 329 5.73 -8.08 10.03
N VAL A 330 6.40 -6.95 10.17
CA VAL A 330 6.68 -6.02 9.07
C VAL A 330 7.99 -6.42 8.42
N GLN A 331 7.97 -6.78 7.15
CA GLN A 331 9.19 -6.92 6.36
C GLN A 331 9.84 -5.54 6.19
N GLY A 332 11.10 -5.39 6.53
CA GLY A 332 11.84 -4.15 6.34
C GLY A 332 11.94 -3.72 4.88
N THR A 333 12.59 -2.59 4.61
CA THR A 333 12.71 -2.09 3.23
C THR A 333 13.45 -3.07 2.34
N GLY A 334 12.98 -3.22 1.10
CA GLY A 334 13.51 -4.18 0.15
C GLY A 334 12.79 -4.12 -1.20
N LYS A 335 13.10 -5.06 -2.06
CA LYS A 335 12.55 -5.20 -3.41
C LYS A 335 12.12 -6.63 -3.75
N GLU A 336 12.37 -7.58 -2.88
CA GLU A 336 12.10 -9.00 -3.12
C GLU A 336 11.81 -9.77 -1.81
N PRO A 337 11.35 -11.03 -1.89
CA PRO A 337 10.99 -11.82 -0.71
C PRO A 337 12.12 -12.01 0.30
N LYS A 338 13.39 -12.13 -0.14
CA LYS A 338 14.54 -12.39 0.76
C LYS A 338 15.03 -11.14 1.50
N ASP A 339 14.65 -9.94 1.07
CA ASP A 339 15.16 -8.72 1.68
C ASP A 339 14.60 -8.55 3.10
N SER A 340 15.46 -8.06 3.99
CA SER A 340 15.12 -7.79 5.39
C SER A 340 14.50 -8.98 6.12
N GLN A 341 14.98 -10.16 5.84
CA GLN A 341 14.59 -11.40 6.53
C GLN A 341 15.48 -11.66 7.77
N PRO A 342 14.97 -12.38 8.77
CA PRO A 342 13.62 -12.90 8.88
C PRO A 342 12.60 -11.83 9.26
N VAL A 343 11.37 -11.94 8.74
CA VAL A 343 10.23 -11.18 9.26
C VAL A 343 9.92 -11.69 10.67
N SER A 344 9.78 -10.79 11.62
CA SER A 344 9.63 -11.12 13.04
C SER A 344 8.45 -10.41 13.68
N PHE A 345 7.77 -11.11 14.60
CA PHE A 345 6.74 -10.49 15.40
C PHE A 345 7.30 -9.42 16.35
N THR A 346 8.53 -9.60 16.86
CA THR A 346 9.10 -8.77 17.93
C THR A 346 10.08 -7.71 17.46
N HIS A 347 10.49 -7.75 16.18
CA HIS A 347 11.52 -6.86 15.67
C HIS A 347 11.27 -6.50 14.21
N VAL A 348 11.56 -5.25 13.85
CA VAL A 348 11.62 -4.77 12.46
C VAL A 348 13.07 -4.46 12.14
N PRO A 349 13.65 -5.00 11.04
CA PRO A 349 15.07 -4.87 10.73
C PRO A 349 15.56 -3.44 10.52
N ASP A 350 14.70 -2.53 10.04
CA ASP A 350 15.05 -1.12 9.86
C ASP A 350 14.03 -0.17 10.52
N PHE A 351 12.98 0.24 9.83
CA PHE A 351 11.94 1.10 10.38
C PHE A 351 10.55 0.67 9.89
N GLU A 352 9.56 0.89 10.73
CA GLU A 352 8.18 0.40 10.58
C GLU A 352 7.20 1.44 10.05
N ASP A 353 7.65 2.63 9.69
CA ASP A 353 6.84 3.78 9.26
C ASP A 353 5.75 3.39 8.26
N PHE A 354 6.16 2.82 7.13
CA PHE A 354 5.25 2.39 6.07
C PHE A 354 4.36 1.23 6.49
N GLY A 355 4.88 0.32 7.33
CA GLY A 355 4.10 -0.82 7.84
C GLY A 355 2.90 -0.36 8.65
N THR A 356 3.12 0.57 9.60
CA THR A 356 2.05 1.19 10.37
C THR A 356 1.09 1.95 9.46
N GLY A 357 1.59 2.70 8.47
CA GLY A 357 0.74 3.38 7.48
C GLY A 357 -0.17 2.42 6.71
N CYS A 358 0.38 1.31 6.19
CA CYS A 358 -0.40 0.27 5.51
C CYS A 358 -1.48 -0.32 6.42
N PHE A 359 -1.15 -0.60 7.68
CA PHE A 359 -2.11 -1.11 8.67
C PHE A 359 -3.24 -0.12 8.95
N LEU A 360 -2.93 1.18 9.07
CA LEU A 360 -3.95 2.22 9.24
C LEU A 360 -4.88 2.30 8.01
N LEU A 361 -4.33 2.28 6.79
CA LEU A 361 -5.11 2.25 5.55
C LEU A 361 -6.07 1.06 5.53
N ALA A 362 -5.58 -0.15 5.84
CA ALA A 362 -6.38 -1.37 5.87
C ALA A 362 -7.54 -1.28 6.87
N GLY A 363 -7.25 -0.84 8.10
CA GLY A 363 -8.27 -0.78 9.15
C GLY A 363 -9.31 0.31 8.92
N VAL A 364 -8.91 1.47 8.40
CA VAL A 364 -9.84 2.56 8.05
C VAL A 364 -10.78 2.10 6.94
N GLU A 365 -10.26 1.50 5.89
CA GLU A 365 -11.10 1.04 4.78
C GLU A 365 -11.99 -0.13 5.19
N LEU A 366 -11.50 -1.02 6.08
CA LEU A 366 -12.35 -2.04 6.69
C LEU A 366 -13.50 -1.43 7.50
N ILE A 367 -13.26 -0.36 8.27
CA ILE A 367 -14.34 0.35 9.00
C ILE A 367 -15.39 0.85 8.03
N LYS A 368 -14.99 1.50 6.92
CA LYS A 368 -15.88 1.97 5.87
C LYS A 368 -16.67 0.80 5.23
N TYR A 369 -16.02 -0.35 5.03
CA TYR A 369 -16.63 -1.57 4.49
C TYR A 369 -17.66 -2.22 5.44
N LEU A 370 -17.43 -2.15 6.76
CA LEU A 370 -18.28 -2.79 7.77
C LEU A 370 -19.59 -2.02 8.04
N ASN A 371 -19.57 -0.68 7.82
CA ASN A 371 -20.71 0.21 7.97
C ASN A 371 -21.59 0.20 6.72
#